data_c4e389b9538389ec92a7ec1f1469b831
#
_entry.id   c4e389b9538389ec92a7ec1f1469b831
#
_cell.length_a   1.000
_cell.length_b   1.000
_cell.length_c   1.000
_cell.angle_alpha   90.00
_cell.angle_beta   90.00
_cell.angle_gamma   90.00
#
_symmetry.space_group_name_H-M   'P 1'
#
loop_
_entity.id
_entity.type
_entity.pdbx_description
1 polymer ?
#
loop_
_entity_poly.entity_id
_entity_poly.type
_entity_poly.pdbx_seq_one_letter_code
_entity_poly.pdbx_strand_id
1 'polypeptide(L)'
;MNISERWCIINAEMNNKRIGVLASALVGCIFTLSAQDLTMKITKRYLNLPVSHQVDRALMTFDVGGRQERAFEIRLASGKPDYWVFCDMSALKNKEIKISYTGNKTGINKIYQADEIAGQDSLYKETNRPQIHYTQRRGWNNDPNGLLYYDGEYHLFYQHNPYERDWGNMHWGHAVSNDLIHWEELPIALYPDEHGTMFSGSAVIDYDNTSGFGKNGIPAMVAIYTADNPEKQVQCIAYSLDKGRTWTKYKGNPVIDSKAKWNSKDTRDPKVFWHKPSGKWVMVLNERDGHSIYNSDNLKDWTFESHITGFWECPELFELPVDGNKDNTKWVMYGASGTYMLGAFDGKKFTPESGKYYYSTGSIYAAQTFTNIPESDGRRIQIGWGRISHPGMPFNGMMLFPTELSLRTTKDGIRLFSKPIEELDRLQTSAGKWRALTADKADELLRQYKDASTLRIRTTLKLSHATNAGLNLFGQSLLDYDMNYNRINGVFYSPEDMTSMEITADIILDKTSIEVYIDDGAYSYSMERRPDLKNREGFHFLGNNIEVKEMEVYTSRSIWE
;
A
#
# COMPACT_ATOMS: atom_id res chain seq x y z
N MET A 1 -22.10 -5.93 -11.77
CA MET A 1 -21.05 -6.90 -11.45
C MET A 1 -19.73 -6.15 -11.40
N ASN A 2 -19.19 -6.00 -10.21
CA ASN A 2 -18.08 -5.09 -9.92
C ASN A 2 -16.74 -5.69 -10.37
N ILE A 3 -15.77 -4.87 -10.76
CA ILE A 3 -14.45 -5.31 -11.26
C ILE A 3 -13.70 -6.16 -10.22
N SER A 4 -13.96 -5.97 -8.94
CA SER A 4 -13.40 -6.78 -7.84
C SER A 4 -13.86 -8.24 -7.87
N GLU A 5 -15.07 -8.52 -8.31
CA GLU A 5 -15.58 -9.90 -8.44
C GLU A 5 -14.95 -10.65 -9.62
N ARG A 6 -14.52 -9.96 -10.68
CA ARG A 6 -13.83 -10.59 -11.81
C ARG A 6 -12.43 -11.10 -11.46
N TRP A 7 -11.73 -10.44 -10.55
CA TRP A 7 -10.40 -10.89 -10.12
C TRP A 7 -10.44 -12.11 -9.19
N CYS A 8 -11.44 -12.19 -8.33
CA CYS A 8 -11.66 -13.41 -7.53
C CYS A 8 -12.06 -14.61 -8.41
N ILE A 9 -12.84 -14.37 -9.47
CA ILE A 9 -13.29 -15.45 -10.39
C ILE A 9 -12.12 -15.95 -11.26
N ILE A 10 -11.24 -15.07 -11.72
CA ILE A 10 -10.07 -15.47 -12.53
C ILE A 10 -9.09 -16.31 -11.71
N ASN A 11 -8.87 -15.99 -10.44
CA ASN A 11 -8.01 -16.81 -9.58
C ASN A 11 -8.65 -18.14 -9.16
N ALA A 12 -9.97 -18.20 -9.02
CA ALA A 12 -10.70 -19.45 -8.76
C ALA A 12 -10.70 -20.40 -9.98
N GLU A 13 -10.78 -19.87 -11.20
CA GLU A 13 -10.75 -20.70 -12.41
C GLU A 13 -9.35 -21.25 -12.75
N MET A 14 -8.27 -20.58 -12.37
CA MET A 14 -6.91 -21.11 -12.56
C MET A 14 -6.55 -22.24 -11.59
N ASN A 15 -7.15 -22.28 -10.40
CA ASN A 15 -6.91 -23.36 -9.43
C ASN A 15 -7.73 -24.64 -9.69
N ASN A 16 -8.83 -24.57 -10.44
CA ASN A 16 -9.71 -25.74 -10.67
C ASN A 16 -9.39 -26.58 -11.92
N LYS A 17 -8.33 -26.27 -12.67
CA LYS A 17 -7.94 -27.08 -13.86
C LYS A 17 -6.86 -28.16 -13.60
N ARG A 18 -6.57 -28.49 -12.35
CA ARG A 18 -5.56 -29.51 -12.00
C ARG A 18 -6.09 -30.77 -11.33
N ILE A 19 -7.37 -31.11 -11.44
CA ILE A 19 -7.88 -32.40 -10.98
C ILE A 19 -8.66 -33.05 -12.13
N GLY A 20 -8.04 -34.05 -12.75
CA GLY A 20 -8.71 -34.97 -13.66
C GLY A 20 -7.85 -35.44 -14.81
N VAL A 21 -6.88 -36.30 -14.59
CA VAL A 21 -6.37 -37.19 -15.65
C VAL A 21 -6.20 -38.59 -15.10
N LEU A 22 -7.00 -39.48 -15.68
CA LEU A 22 -6.96 -40.92 -15.53
C LEU A 22 -5.60 -41.52 -15.93
N ALA A 23 -5.26 -42.60 -15.23
CA ALA A 23 -4.14 -43.47 -15.56
C ALA A 23 -4.27 -44.03 -16.98
N SER A 24 -3.27 -43.72 -17.81
CA SER A 24 -2.93 -44.51 -18.99
C SER A 24 -1.41 -44.63 -19.02
N ALA A 25 -0.93 -45.87 -18.92
CA ALA A 25 0.46 -46.23 -18.99
C ALA A 25 1.00 -45.87 -20.37
N LEU A 26 1.87 -44.87 -20.45
CA LEU A 26 2.79 -44.65 -21.56
C LEU A 26 4.19 -44.57 -20.98
N VAL A 27 5.04 -45.51 -21.42
CA VAL A 27 6.49 -45.45 -21.25
C VAL A 27 6.95 -44.19 -21.96
N GLY A 28 7.04 -43.08 -21.23
CA GLY A 28 7.57 -41.80 -21.68
C GLY A 28 8.91 -41.58 -21.02
N CYS A 29 9.92 -41.34 -21.81
CA CYS A 29 11.24 -40.91 -21.38
C CYS A 29 11.09 -39.83 -20.29
N ILE A 30 11.54 -40.13 -19.10
CA ILE A 30 11.77 -39.13 -18.05
C ILE A 30 12.93 -38.28 -18.58
N PHE A 31 12.61 -37.19 -19.27
CA PHE A 31 13.57 -36.10 -19.41
C PHE A 31 13.71 -35.51 -17.99
N THR A 32 14.71 -35.99 -17.26
CA THR A 32 15.21 -35.22 -16.12
C THR A 32 15.74 -33.92 -16.72
N LEU A 33 14.94 -32.87 -16.66
CA LEU A 33 15.42 -31.51 -16.81
C LEU A 33 16.44 -31.30 -15.68
N SER A 34 17.73 -31.62 -15.96
CA SER A 34 18.78 -31.31 -15.01
C SER A 34 18.81 -29.79 -14.86
N ALA A 35 18.50 -29.28 -13.66
CA ALA A 35 18.73 -27.89 -13.34
C ALA A 35 20.17 -27.52 -13.71
N GLN A 36 20.36 -26.37 -14.34
CA GLN A 36 21.73 -25.87 -14.49
C GLN A 36 22.07 -25.19 -13.17
N ASP A 37 23.14 -25.68 -12.56
CA ASP A 37 23.68 -25.12 -11.33
C ASP A 37 24.81 -24.16 -11.67
N LEU A 38 24.80 -23.00 -11.01
CA LEU A 38 25.90 -22.04 -11.03
C LEU A 38 26.46 -21.93 -9.62
N THR A 39 27.70 -22.36 -9.40
CA THR A 39 28.35 -22.21 -8.11
C THR A 39 29.26 -20.98 -8.14
N MET A 40 29.15 -20.13 -7.15
CA MET A 40 29.99 -18.94 -7.01
C MET A 40 30.24 -18.55 -5.55
N LYS A 41 31.41 -17.99 -5.27
CA LYS A 41 31.69 -17.32 -4.00
C LYS A 41 31.14 -15.91 -4.05
N ILE A 42 30.38 -15.50 -3.04
CA ILE A 42 29.84 -14.15 -2.94
C ILE A 42 30.94 -13.21 -2.45
N THR A 43 31.35 -12.28 -3.31
CA THR A 43 32.40 -11.29 -3.04
C THR A 43 31.88 -9.85 -3.10
N LYS A 44 30.73 -9.63 -3.74
CA LYS A 44 30.09 -8.33 -3.94
C LYS A 44 28.77 -8.25 -3.21
N ARG A 45 28.27 -7.01 -3.04
CA ARG A 45 27.02 -6.74 -2.31
C ARG A 45 25.79 -7.27 -3.04
N TYR A 46 25.71 -7.08 -4.34
CA TYR A 46 24.52 -7.41 -5.12
C TYR A 46 24.76 -8.53 -6.11
N LEU A 47 23.77 -9.37 -6.27
CA LEU A 47 23.62 -10.30 -7.38
C LEU A 47 22.55 -9.73 -8.31
N ASN A 48 22.93 -9.35 -9.53
CA ASN A 48 22.06 -8.76 -10.53
C ASN A 48 21.46 -9.86 -11.42
N LEU A 49 20.13 -9.86 -11.58
CA LEU A 49 19.36 -10.86 -12.28
C LEU A 49 18.61 -10.21 -13.47
N PRO A 50 18.79 -10.69 -14.70
CA PRO A 50 18.08 -10.17 -15.88
C PRO A 50 16.66 -10.74 -15.95
N VAL A 51 15.65 -9.90 -16.18
CA VAL A 51 14.24 -10.30 -16.27
C VAL A 51 13.67 -10.01 -17.65
N SER A 52 12.83 -10.94 -18.18
CA SER A 52 12.04 -10.70 -19.38
C SER A 52 10.66 -11.33 -19.28
N HIS A 53 9.62 -10.53 -19.55
CA HIS A 53 8.24 -11.01 -19.59
C HIS A 53 7.91 -11.92 -20.79
N GLN A 54 8.87 -12.15 -21.68
CA GLN A 54 8.70 -13.05 -22.83
C GLN A 54 9.00 -14.51 -22.51
N VAL A 55 9.41 -14.82 -21.27
CA VAL A 55 9.69 -16.18 -20.80
C VAL A 55 8.79 -16.53 -19.62
N ASP A 56 8.58 -17.83 -19.40
CA ASP A 56 7.79 -18.32 -18.29
C ASP A 56 8.53 -18.16 -16.95
N ARG A 57 7.78 -18.00 -15.87
CA ARG A 57 8.29 -18.09 -14.51
C ARG A 57 8.83 -19.47 -14.23
N ALA A 58 9.97 -19.53 -13.57
CA ALA A 58 10.56 -20.77 -13.09
C ALA A 58 11.24 -20.56 -11.75
N LEU A 59 11.37 -21.62 -10.98
CA LEU A 59 11.94 -21.60 -9.64
C LEU A 59 13.46 -21.40 -9.70
N MET A 60 13.94 -20.45 -8.91
CA MET A 60 15.34 -20.22 -8.59
C MET A 60 15.57 -20.47 -7.11
N THR A 61 16.63 -21.23 -6.78
CA THR A 61 17.05 -21.47 -5.39
C THR A 61 18.50 -21.08 -5.18
N PHE A 62 18.80 -20.60 -3.97
CA PHE A 62 20.15 -20.36 -3.49
C PHE A 62 20.43 -21.28 -2.32
N ASP A 63 21.43 -22.15 -2.46
CA ASP A 63 21.85 -23.11 -1.44
C ASP A 63 23.23 -22.75 -0.91
N VAL A 64 23.42 -22.83 0.41
CA VAL A 64 24.69 -22.63 1.09
C VAL A 64 24.98 -23.84 1.97
N GLY A 65 26.05 -24.55 1.68
CA GLY A 65 26.43 -25.73 2.46
C GLY A 65 25.36 -26.82 2.52
N GLY A 66 24.52 -26.96 1.50
CA GLY A 66 23.44 -27.93 1.43
C GLY A 66 22.12 -27.47 2.10
N ARG A 67 22.04 -26.23 2.58
CA ARG A 67 20.82 -25.62 3.10
C ARG A 67 20.30 -24.58 2.12
N GLN A 68 19.01 -24.66 1.78
CA GLN A 68 18.34 -23.65 0.97
C GLN A 68 18.16 -22.37 1.79
N GLU A 69 18.78 -21.28 1.33
CA GLU A 69 18.70 -19.95 1.95
C GLU A 69 17.64 -19.07 1.29
N ARG A 70 17.39 -19.24 0.00
CA ARG A 70 16.36 -18.53 -0.75
C ARG A 70 15.71 -19.42 -1.81
N ALA A 71 14.42 -19.21 -2.03
CA ALA A 71 13.67 -19.79 -3.13
C ALA A 71 12.64 -18.78 -3.63
N PHE A 72 12.56 -18.56 -4.94
CA PHE A 72 11.62 -17.64 -5.55
C PHE A 72 11.42 -17.97 -7.03
N GLU A 73 10.29 -17.55 -7.58
CA GLU A 73 10.03 -17.66 -9.01
C GLU A 73 10.47 -16.39 -9.74
N ILE A 74 11.11 -16.56 -10.92
CA ILE A 74 11.58 -15.45 -11.74
C ILE A 74 11.53 -15.83 -13.23
N ARG A 75 11.23 -14.83 -14.07
CA ARG A 75 11.34 -14.93 -15.54
C ARG A 75 12.76 -14.53 -15.98
N LEU A 76 13.73 -15.41 -15.78
CA LEU A 76 15.13 -15.11 -16.08
C LEU A 76 15.37 -15.00 -17.58
N ALA A 77 15.79 -13.82 -18.05
CA ALA A 77 15.98 -13.51 -19.46
C ALA A 77 17.12 -14.31 -20.10
N SER A 78 16.82 -15.12 -21.10
CA SER A 78 17.83 -15.81 -21.94
C SER A 78 18.40 -14.89 -23.03
N GLY A 79 17.60 -13.95 -23.55
CA GLY A 79 17.94 -12.93 -24.54
C GLY A 79 18.26 -11.55 -23.92
N LYS A 80 17.89 -10.48 -24.59
CA LYS A 80 17.94 -9.11 -24.05
C LYS A 80 16.95 -8.99 -22.89
N PRO A 81 17.36 -8.53 -21.69
CA PRO A 81 16.42 -8.32 -20.59
C PRO A 81 15.52 -7.11 -20.86
N ASP A 82 14.30 -7.17 -20.36
CA ASP A 82 13.40 -6.00 -20.32
C ASP A 82 13.87 -5.04 -19.21
N TYR A 83 14.32 -5.59 -18.09
CA TYR A 83 14.91 -4.85 -16.96
C TYR A 83 15.77 -5.79 -16.09
N TRP A 84 16.41 -5.21 -15.09
CA TRP A 84 17.22 -5.92 -14.10
C TRP A 84 16.62 -5.77 -12.71
N VAL A 85 16.67 -6.86 -11.94
CA VAL A 85 16.42 -6.86 -10.49
C VAL A 85 17.69 -7.29 -9.76
N PHE A 86 17.68 -7.23 -8.43
CA PHE A 86 18.87 -7.56 -7.64
C PHE A 86 18.50 -8.29 -6.34
N CYS A 87 19.45 -9.10 -5.85
CA CYS A 87 19.43 -9.63 -4.50
C CYS A 87 20.54 -8.97 -3.69
N ASP A 88 20.24 -8.42 -2.52
CA ASP A 88 21.28 -8.05 -1.55
C ASP A 88 21.86 -9.34 -0.95
N MET A 89 23.16 -9.51 -1.14
CA MET A 89 23.93 -10.69 -0.73
C MET A 89 24.81 -10.42 0.49
N SER A 90 24.66 -9.29 1.16
CA SER A 90 25.50 -8.87 2.29
C SER A 90 25.56 -9.94 3.40
N ALA A 91 24.41 -10.57 3.72
CA ALA A 91 24.33 -11.65 4.71
C ALA A 91 25.04 -12.96 4.29
N LEU A 92 25.30 -13.11 2.99
CA LEU A 92 25.98 -14.28 2.40
C LEU A 92 27.40 -13.97 1.93
N LYS A 93 27.94 -12.79 2.27
CA LYS A 93 29.30 -12.39 1.88
C LYS A 93 30.34 -13.42 2.34
N ASN A 94 31.27 -13.73 1.45
CA ASN A 94 32.33 -14.73 1.58
C ASN A 94 31.87 -16.21 1.63
N LYS A 95 30.55 -16.48 1.57
CA LYS A 95 30.04 -17.84 1.42
C LYS A 95 30.05 -18.27 -0.05
N GLU A 96 30.20 -19.56 -0.29
CA GLU A 96 29.94 -20.17 -1.58
C GLU A 96 28.46 -20.51 -1.66
N ILE A 97 27.81 -20.08 -2.74
CA ILE A 97 26.42 -20.40 -3.01
C ILE A 97 26.28 -21.22 -4.28
N LYS A 98 25.34 -22.15 -4.26
CA LYS A 98 24.88 -22.87 -5.44
C LYS A 98 23.52 -22.28 -5.84
N ILE A 99 23.45 -21.75 -7.06
CA ILE A 99 22.23 -21.24 -7.68
C ILE A 99 21.68 -22.29 -8.62
N SER A 100 20.47 -22.76 -8.39
CA SER A 100 19.76 -23.68 -9.28
C SER A 100 18.54 -22.99 -9.90
N TYR A 101 18.28 -23.25 -11.18
CA TYR A 101 17.16 -22.68 -11.92
C TYR A 101 16.48 -23.73 -12.79
N THR A 102 15.14 -23.86 -12.67
CA THR A 102 14.35 -24.87 -13.36
C THR A 102 13.90 -24.45 -14.76
N GLY A 103 14.08 -23.18 -15.13
CA GLY A 103 13.69 -22.63 -16.42
C GLY A 103 14.78 -22.73 -17.50
N ASN A 104 14.72 -21.84 -18.50
CA ASN A 104 15.69 -21.81 -19.58
C ASN A 104 17.11 -21.46 -19.07
N LYS A 105 18.03 -22.39 -19.28
CA LYS A 105 19.37 -22.38 -18.69
C LYS A 105 20.28 -21.26 -19.18
N THR A 106 20.04 -20.69 -20.36
CA THR A 106 20.95 -19.66 -20.93
C THR A 106 20.90 -18.34 -20.12
N GLY A 107 19.81 -18.07 -19.41
CA GLY A 107 19.67 -16.87 -18.57
C GLY A 107 20.62 -16.86 -17.36
N ILE A 108 20.95 -18.03 -16.82
CA ILE A 108 21.78 -18.14 -15.61
C ILE A 108 23.22 -17.61 -15.84
N ASN A 109 23.72 -17.69 -17.05
CA ASN A 109 25.06 -17.21 -17.43
C ASN A 109 25.15 -15.67 -17.49
N LYS A 110 24.03 -14.98 -17.41
CA LYS A 110 23.96 -13.50 -17.40
C LYS A 110 23.91 -12.92 -15.98
N ILE A 111 23.74 -13.77 -14.98
CA ILE A 111 23.79 -13.37 -13.58
C ILE A 111 25.21 -12.91 -13.25
N TYR A 112 25.34 -11.75 -12.61
CA TYR A 112 26.63 -11.24 -12.19
C TYR A 112 26.57 -10.53 -10.84
N GLN A 113 27.73 -10.51 -10.16
CA GLN A 113 27.91 -9.81 -8.90
C GLN A 113 28.49 -8.41 -9.14
N ALA A 114 27.98 -7.41 -8.38
CA ALA A 114 28.52 -6.05 -8.34
C ALA A 114 28.30 -5.41 -6.95
N ASP A 115 29.01 -4.34 -6.67
CA ASP A 115 28.74 -3.51 -5.49
C ASP A 115 27.61 -2.52 -5.75
N GLU A 116 27.16 -2.40 -7.00
CA GLU A 116 26.04 -1.58 -7.46
C GLU A 116 24.98 -2.44 -8.12
N ILE A 117 23.72 -1.98 -8.06
CA ILE A 117 22.62 -2.60 -8.79
C ILE A 117 22.67 -2.21 -10.26
N ALA A 118 22.25 -3.08 -11.14
CA ALA A 118 22.21 -2.81 -12.58
C ALA A 118 21.35 -1.58 -12.88
N GLY A 119 21.92 -0.61 -13.57
CA GLY A 119 21.23 0.66 -13.90
C GLY A 119 21.08 1.61 -12.73
N GLN A 120 21.96 1.59 -11.74
CA GLN A 120 21.92 2.46 -10.55
C GLN A 120 21.86 3.95 -10.90
N ASP A 121 22.58 4.41 -11.91
CA ASP A 121 22.59 5.81 -12.36
C ASP A 121 21.24 6.31 -12.90
N SER A 122 20.36 5.39 -13.29
CA SER A 122 19.02 5.66 -13.82
C SER A 122 17.89 5.44 -12.81
N LEU A 123 18.23 5.06 -11.57
CA LEU A 123 17.24 4.89 -10.49
C LEU A 123 16.47 6.19 -10.24
N TYR A 124 15.16 6.05 -10.08
CA TYR A 124 14.20 7.14 -9.84
C TYR A 124 14.11 8.18 -10.97
N LYS A 125 14.82 7.95 -12.10
CA LYS A 125 14.79 8.81 -13.31
C LYS A 125 13.98 8.20 -14.45
N GLU A 126 13.32 7.08 -14.22
CA GLU A 126 12.49 6.41 -15.23
C GLU A 126 11.35 7.33 -15.70
N THR A 127 10.97 7.20 -16.97
CA THR A 127 10.01 8.11 -17.63
C THR A 127 8.70 8.25 -16.85
N ASN A 128 8.15 7.14 -16.35
CA ASN A 128 6.89 7.11 -15.61
C ASN A 128 7.08 6.92 -14.09
N ARG A 129 8.25 7.29 -13.54
CA ARG A 129 8.46 7.30 -12.10
C ARG A 129 7.60 8.39 -11.46
N PRO A 130 6.69 8.08 -10.53
CA PRO A 130 6.02 9.09 -9.71
C PRO A 130 7.02 10.04 -9.07
N GLN A 131 6.70 11.31 -9.00
CA GLN A 131 7.62 12.35 -8.55
C GLN A 131 7.37 12.81 -7.12
N ILE A 132 6.16 12.57 -6.61
CA ILE A 132 5.77 12.95 -5.24
C ILE A 132 5.20 11.78 -4.44
N HIS A 133 5.16 10.57 -5.03
CA HIS A 133 4.67 9.36 -4.37
C HIS A 133 5.80 8.34 -4.22
N TYR A 134 5.82 7.64 -3.09
CA TYR A 134 6.77 6.57 -2.87
C TYR A 134 6.55 5.39 -3.81
N THR A 135 7.63 4.94 -4.43
CA THR A 135 7.73 3.68 -5.17
C THR A 135 9.07 3.02 -4.86
N GLN A 136 9.11 1.69 -4.80
CA GLN A 136 10.34 0.93 -4.62
C GLN A 136 11.28 1.06 -5.85
N ARG A 137 12.56 0.78 -5.66
CA ARG A 137 13.57 0.81 -6.74
C ARG A 137 13.22 -0.10 -7.89
N ARG A 138 12.85 -1.34 -7.61
CA ARG A 138 12.55 -2.41 -8.57
C ARG A 138 11.44 -3.31 -8.05
N GLY A 139 10.81 -4.06 -8.96
CA GLY A 139 9.85 -5.09 -8.58
C GLY A 139 8.43 -4.55 -8.35
N TRP A 140 7.65 -5.28 -7.55
CA TRP A 140 6.25 -5.00 -7.23
C TRP A 140 6.10 -4.49 -5.79
N ASN A 141 5.17 -3.56 -5.56
CA ASN A 141 4.61 -3.30 -4.24
C ASN A 141 3.09 -3.35 -4.24
N ASN A 142 2.50 -3.70 -3.10
CA ASN A 142 1.09 -3.51 -2.79
C ASN A 142 0.93 -3.00 -1.35
N ASP A 143 0.18 -3.64 -0.48
CA ASP A 143 -0.23 -3.17 0.83
C ASP A 143 0.89 -2.52 1.64
N PRO A 144 0.70 -1.31 2.20
CA PRO A 144 1.56 -0.81 3.26
C PRO A 144 1.44 -1.71 4.49
N ASN A 145 2.55 -1.96 5.15
CA ASN A 145 2.65 -2.81 6.32
C ASN A 145 3.42 -2.12 7.43
N GLY A 146 3.15 -2.47 8.67
CA GLY A 146 3.98 -2.09 9.80
C GLY A 146 4.24 -0.60 9.93
N LEU A 147 3.30 0.25 9.51
CA LEU A 147 3.46 1.69 9.59
C LEU A 147 3.62 2.12 11.05
N LEU A 148 4.77 2.67 11.40
CA LEU A 148 5.05 3.17 12.74
C LEU A 148 6.06 4.32 12.74
N TYR A 149 6.01 5.13 13.80
CA TYR A 149 7.06 6.11 14.11
C TYR A 149 7.92 5.60 15.26
N TYR A 150 9.24 5.69 15.13
CA TYR A 150 10.15 5.36 16.21
C TYR A 150 11.44 6.17 16.12
N ASP A 151 11.75 6.88 17.20
CA ASP A 151 13.02 7.58 17.42
C ASP A 151 13.48 8.43 16.22
N GLY A 152 12.57 9.32 15.75
CA GLY A 152 12.80 10.25 14.65
C GLY A 152 12.55 9.72 13.25
N GLU A 153 12.17 8.45 13.10
CA GLU A 153 11.94 7.82 11.81
C GLU A 153 10.49 7.32 11.67
N TYR A 154 9.85 7.64 10.55
CA TYR A 154 8.65 6.97 10.07
C TYR A 154 9.08 5.74 9.29
N HIS A 155 8.54 4.58 9.63
CA HIS A 155 8.81 3.32 8.95
C HIS A 155 7.62 2.95 8.08
N LEU A 156 7.90 2.65 6.82
CA LEU A 156 6.98 2.10 5.84
C LEU A 156 7.51 0.74 5.41
N PHE A 157 6.89 -0.33 5.90
CA PHE A 157 7.06 -1.64 5.29
C PHE A 157 5.96 -1.81 4.24
N TYR A 158 6.15 -2.74 3.32
CA TYR A 158 5.17 -2.99 2.26
C TYR A 158 5.30 -4.40 1.69
N GLN A 159 4.23 -4.92 1.18
CA GLN A 159 4.23 -6.14 0.39
C GLN A 159 5.10 -5.96 -0.83
N HIS A 160 6.07 -6.86 -1.04
CA HIS A 160 7.10 -6.68 -2.04
C HIS A 160 7.46 -7.98 -2.78
N ASN A 161 7.39 -7.96 -4.11
CA ASN A 161 8.09 -8.92 -4.94
C ASN A 161 9.38 -8.27 -5.47
N PRO A 162 10.55 -8.59 -4.94
CA PRO A 162 11.80 -7.95 -5.35
C PRO A 162 12.33 -8.45 -6.70
N TYR A 163 11.78 -9.53 -7.22
CA TYR A 163 12.33 -10.25 -8.38
C TYR A 163 11.55 -10.02 -9.67
N GLU A 164 10.32 -9.50 -9.57
CA GLU A 164 9.47 -9.18 -10.70
C GLU A 164 8.55 -8.00 -10.40
N ARG A 165 8.00 -7.38 -11.45
CA ARG A 165 7.02 -6.30 -11.34
C ARG A 165 5.57 -6.79 -11.28
N ASP A 166 5.34 -8.10 -11.13
CA ASP A 166 4.04 -8.73 -10.94
C ASP A 166 3.94 -9.28 -9.51
N TRP A 167 2.72 -9.43 -9.01
CA TRP A 167 2.45 -10.03 -7.72
C TRP A 167 3.03 -11.45 -7.61
N GLY A 168 3.59 -11.80 -6.49
CA GLY A 168 4.20 -13.10 -6.16
C GLY A 168 5.38 -12.93 -5.22
N ASN A 169 6.02 -14.02 -4.79
CA ASN A 169 7.22 -14.03 -3.94
C ASN A 169 7.17 -13.02 -2.78
N MET A 170 6.07 -12.93 -2.06
CA MET A 170 5.86 -11.85 -1.09
C MET A 170 6.92 -11.80 0.01
N HIS A 171 7.54 -10.66 0.11
CA HIS A 171 8.47 -10.21 1.16
C HIS A 171 7.91 -8.96 1.83
N TRP A 172 8.51 -8.53 2.92
CA TRP A 172 8.34 -7.15 3.37
C TRP A 172 9.50 -6.30 2.90
N GLY A 173 9.22 -5.38 1.97
CA GLY A 173 10.10 -4.26 1.68
C GLY A 173 10.13 -3.29 2.86
N HIS A 174 11.08 -2.37 2.90
CA HIS A 174 11.22 -1.41 3.99
C HIS A 174 11.74 -0.08 3.47
N ALA A 175 11.12 1.01 3.88
CA ALA A 175 11.60 2.36 3.68
C ALA A 175 11.44 3.17 4.96
N VAL A 176 12.27 4.20 5.12
CA VAL A 176 12.22 5.14 6.25
C VAL A 176 12.18 6.57 5.76
N SER A 177 11.54 7.43 6.55
CA SER A 177 11.47 8.86 6.31
C SER A 177 11.53 9.64 7.62
N ASN A 178 12.14 10.81 7.63
CA ASN A 178 12.09 11.73 8.76
C ASN A 178 10.95 12.76 8.64
N ASP A 179 10.29 12.82 7.47
CA ASP A 179 9.32 13.87 7.16
C ASP A 179 8.09 13.39 6.37
N LEU A 180 7.90 12.07 6.20
CA LEU A 180 6.81 11.44 5.44
C LEU A 180 6.82 11.73 3.93
N ILE A 181 7.78 12.49 3.44
CA ILE A 181 7.92 12.92 2.05
C ILE A 181 9.09 12.22 1.37
N HIS A 182 10.29 12.38 1.95
CA HIS A 182 11.52 11.82 1.40
C HIS A 182 11.78 10.47 2.04
N TRP A 183 11.74 9.42 1.22
CA TRP A 183 11.87 8.05 1.67
C TRP A 183 13.18 7.43 1.21
N GLU A 184 13.90 6.80 2.13
CA GLU A 184 15.06 5.96 1.86
C GLU A 184 14.65 4.50 1.89
N GLU A 185 14.81 3.80 0.76
CA GLU A 185 14.57 2.35 0.71
C GLU A 185 15.73 1.57 1.34
N LEU A 186 15.42 0.81 2.37
CA LEU A 186 16.34 -0.06 3.11
C LEU A 186 16.35 -1.49 2.51
N PRO A 187 17.25 -2.38 2.99
CA PRO A 187 17.18 -3.79 2.66
C PRO A 187 15.84 -4.42 3.06
N ILE A 188 15.46 -5.50 2.37
CA ILE A 188 14.27 -6.29 2.67
C ILE A 188 14.25 -6.67 4.15
N ALA A 189 13.14 -6.36 4.84
CA ALA A 189 12.99 -6.64 6.26
C ALA A 189 12.69 -8.11 6.55
N LEU A 190 11.71 -8.69 5.83
CA LEU A 190 11.28 -10.07 6.05
C LEU A 190 11.31 -10.87 4.76
N TYR A 191 11.99 -12.00 4.81
CA TYR A 191 12.08 -12.99 3.75
C TYR A 191 11.14 -14.17 4.03
N PRO A 192 10.62 -14.88 2.99
CA PRO A 192 9.93 -16.16 3.15
C PRO A 192 10.72 -17.17 3.98
N ASP A 193 10.01 -18.04 4.69
CA ASP A 193 10.57 -19.14 5.49
C ASP A 193 9.70 -20.40 5.40
N GLU A 194 9.90 -21.34 6.32
CA GLU A 194 9.16 -22.59 6.38
C GLU A 194 7.65 -22.42 6.62
N HIS A 195 7.19 -21.28 7.15
CA HIS A 195 5.77 -20.99 7.35
C HIS A 195 5.10 -20.44 6.07
N GLY A 196 5.88 -19.91 5.12
CA GLY A 196 5.37 -19.40 3.85
C GLY A 196 5.95 -18.06 3.41
N THR A 197 5.25 -17.38 2.51
CA THR A 197 5.58 -16.03 2.05
C THR A 197 5.02 -14.98 3.02
N MET A 198 5.63 -13.80 3.00
CA MET A 198 5.34 -12.73 3.98
C MET A 198 4.16 -11.89 3.50
N PHE A 199 2.95 -12.21 3.95
CA PHE A 199 1.75 -11.41 3.72
C PHE A 199 1.66 -10.25 4.70
N SER A 200 0.59 -9.45 4.56
CA SER A 200 0.42 -8.19 5.28
C SER A 200 0.33 -8.34 6.80
N GLY A 201 0.57 -7.23 7.48
CA GLY A 201 0.54 -7.13 8.92
C GLY A 201 0.95 -5.74 9.41
N SER A 202 1.21 -5.62 10.70
CA SER A 202 1.52 -4.35 11.37
C SER A 202 2.77 -4.45 12.24
N ALA A 203 3.22 -3.31 12.78
CA ALA A 203 4.32 -3.28 13.73
C ALA A 203 4.02 -2.36 14.90
N VAL A 204 4.62 -2.67 16.06
CA VAL A 204 4.50 -1.91 17.30
C VAL A 204 5.85 -1.79 18.01
N ILE A 205 5.98 -0.83 18.92
CA ILE A 205 7.11 -0.77 19.85
C ILE A 205 6.66 -1.29 21.22
N ASP A 206 7.32 -2.32 21.69
CA ASP A 206 7.06 -2.92 23.00
C ASP A 206 7.92 -2.23 24.08
N TYR A 207 7.49 -1.03 24.50
CA TYR A 207 8.22 -0.20 25.47
C TYR A 207 8.38 -0.86 26.83
N ASP A 208 7.35 -1.59 27.28
CA ASP A 208 7.32 -2.25 28.58
C ASP A 208 7.95 -3.63 28.55
N ASN A 209 8.50 -4.04 27.40
CA ASN A 209 9.11 -5.34 27.18
C ASN A 209 8.21 -6.52 27.59
N THR A 210 6.93 -6.40 27.30
CA THR A 210 5.91 -7.41 27.61
C THR A 210 6.18 -8.74 26.90
N SER A 211 6.75 -8.66 25.70
CA SER A 211 7.15 -9.83 24.91
C SER A 211 8.44 -10.49 25.41
N GLY A 212 9.26 -9.76 26.18
CA GLY A 212 10.59 -10.20 26.59
C GLY A 212 11.62 -10.20 25.43
N PHE A 213 11.34 -9.53 24.30
CA PHE A 213 12.29 -9.42 23.18
C PHE A 213 13.26 -8.26 23.34
N GLY A 214 12.91 -7.24 24.13
CA GLY A 214 13.77 -6.10 24.44
C GLY A 214 15.02 -6.54 25.20
N LYS A 215 16.13 -5.83 24.98
CA LYS A 215 17.43 -6.17 25.59
C LYS A 215 18.21 -4.91 25.93
N ASN A 216 18.86 -4.91 27.10
CA ASN A 216 19.73 -3.82 27.55
C ASN A 216 19.03 -2.44 27.56
N GLY A 217 17.75 -2.40 27.93
CA GLY A 217 16.97 -1.16 27.94
C GLY A 217 16.49 -0.69 26.55
N ILE A 218 16.77 -1.44 25.47
CA ILE A 218 16.27 -1.15 24.14
C ILE A 218 14.93 -1.90 23.97
N PRO A 219 13.82 -1.18 23.74
CA PRO A 219 12.53 -1.80 23.46
C PRO A 219 12.57 -2.48 22.08
N ALA A 220 11.84 -3.57 21.95
CA ALA A 220 11.74 -4.25 20.66
C ALA A 220 10.72 -3.56 19.74
N MET A 221 11.10 -3.36 18.48
CA MET A 221 10.17 -3.18 17.39
C MET A 221 9.67 -4.57 17.00
N VAL A 222 8.36 -4.80 17.10
CA VAL A 222 7.75 -6.12 16.86
C VAL A 222 6.85 -6.04 15.65
N ALA A 223 7.18 -6.79 14.61
CA ALA A 223 6.32 -7.01 13.44
C ALA A 223 5.44 -8.23 13.69
N ILE A 224 4.14 -8.07 13.44
CA ILE A 224 3.16 -9.15 13.45
C ILE A 224 2.62 -9.26 12.04
N TYR A 225 2.79 -10.41 11.41
CA TYR A 225 2.52 -10.60 9.99
C TYR A 225 1.88 -11.95 9.70
N THR A 226 1.25 -12.06 8.55
CA THR A 226 0.73 -13.32 8.04
C THR A 226 1.80 -14.04 7.24
N ALA A 227 2.01 -15.32 7.53
CA ALA A 227 2.75 -16.23 6.66
C ALA A 227 1.76 -17.06 5.85
N ASP A 228 1.87 -17.02 4.50
CA ASP A 228 0.98 -17.70 3.56
C ASP A 228 1.67 -18.87 2.90
N ASN A 229 1.08 -20.03 3.01
CA ASN A 229 1.47 -21.21 2.24
C ASN A 229 0.21 -21.85 1.59
N PRO A 230 0.37 -22.83 0.68
CA PRO A 230 -0.76 -23.43 -0.03
C PRO A 230 -1.85 -24.01 0.88
N GLU A 231 -1.50 -24.42 2.11
CA GLU A 231 -2.43 -25.09 3.01
C GLU A 231 -3.14 -24.14 3.96
N LYS A 232 -2.46 -23.08 4.42
CA LYS A 232 -2.98 -22.19 5.47
C LYS A 232 -2.28 -20.84 5.50
N GLN A 233 -2.95 -19.88 6.12
CA GLN A 233 -2.42 -18.60 6.56
C GLN A 233 -2.32 -18.63 8.09
N VAL A 234 -1.17 -18.23 8.62
CA VAL A 234 -0.91 -18.21 10.07
C VAL A 234 -0.26 -16.89 10.46
N GLN A 235 -0.48 -16.45 11.71
CA GLN A 235 0.11 -15.20 12.17
C GLN A 235 1.44 -15.49 12.87
N CYS A 236 2.46 -14.74 12.49
CA CYS A 236 3.83 -14.88 12.95
C CYS A 236 4.38 -13.56 13.50
N ILE A 237 5.47 -13.65 14.26
CA ILE A 237 6.17 -12.50 14.84
C ILE A 237 7.63 -12.49 14.38
N ALA A 238 8.13 -11.28 14.11
CA ALA A 238 9.56 -10.98 14.06
C ALA A 238 9.85 -9.72 14.90
N TYR A 239 11.07 -9.58 15.39
CA TYR A 239 11.45 -8.42 16.19
C TYR A 239 12.82 -7.88 15.79
N SER A 240 13.00 -6.59 16.00
CA SER A 240 14.23 -5.84 15.77
C SER A 240 14.62 -5.05 17.01
N LEU A 241 15.93 -4.93 17.25
CA LEU A 241 16.52 -4.11 18.31
C LEU A 241 17.38 -2.95 17.77
N ASP A 242 17.36 -2.75 16.45
CA ASP A 242 18.20 -1.79 15.72
C ASP A 242 17.35 -0.95 14.74
N LYS A 243 16.16 -0.54 15.16
CA LYS A 243 15.23 0.26 14.36
C LYS A 243 14.87 -0.40 13.01
N GLY A 244 14.63 -1.70 13.02
CA GLY A 244 14.19 -2.42 11.84
C GLY A 244 15.29 -2.71 10.81
N ARG A 245 16.58 -2.47 11.10
CA ARG A 245 17.69 -2.75 10.17
C ARG A 245 17.96 -4.25 10.07
N THR A 246 17.80 -4.97 11.19
CA THR A 246 17.85 -6.44 11.20
C THR A 246 16.68 -7.03 11.97
N TRP A 247 16.23 -8.22 11.55
CA TRP A 247 15.05 -8.87 12.11
C TRP A 247 15.35 -10.31 12.56
N THR A 248 14.81 -10.68 13.71
CA THR A 248 14.83 -12.05 14.22
C THR A 248 13.41 -12.59 14.25
N LYS A 249 13.13 -13.66 13.53
CA LYS A 249 11.85 -14.35 13.57
C LYS A 249 11.72 -15.12 14.88
N TYR A 250 10.54 -15.05 15.51
CA TYR A 250 10.28 -15.71 16.77
C TYR A 250 10.27 -17.23 16.60
N LYS A 251 11.03 -17.94 17.43
CA LYS A 251 11.15 -19.42 17.33
C LYS A 251 9.86 -20.17 17.68
N GLY A 252 8.93 -19.51 18.40
CA GLY A 252 7.63 -20.06 18.75
C GLY A 252 6.52 -19.77 17.72
N ASN A 253 6.86 -19.28 16.52
CA ASN A 253 5.89 -19.11 15.46
C ASN A 253 5.29 -20.45 15.01
N PRO A 254 4.02 -20.46 14.55
CA PRO A 254 3.08 -19.34 14.52
C PRO A 254 2.47 -19.04 15.89
N VAL A 255 2.05 -17.78 16.13
CA VAL A 255 1.35 -17.36 17.36
C VAL A 255 -0.16 -17.49 17.25
N ILE A 256 -0.71 -17.49 16.03
CA ILE A 256 -2.12 -17.84 15.76
C ILE A 256 -2.19 -18.76 14.54
N ASP A 257 -2.90 -19.88 14.70
CA ASP A 257 -3.37 -20.75 13.63
C ASP A 257 -4.87 -20.98 13.85
N SER A 258 -5.70 -20.25 13.13
CA SER A 258 -7.14 -20.25 13.29
C SER A 258 -7.90 -21.00 12.17
N LYS A 259 -7.17 -21.67 11.25
CA LYS A 259 -7.76 -22.41 10.14
C LYS A 259 -8.82 -23.40 10.59
N ALA A 260 -8.54 -24.19 11.62
CA ALA A 260 -9.48 -25.19 12.14
C ALA A 260 -10.71 -24.55 12.79
N LYS A 261 -10.54 -23.44 13.50
CA LYS A 261 -11.62 -22.70 14.17
C LYS A 261 -12.65 -22.19 13.16
N TRP A 262 -12.19 -21.63 12.05
CA TRP A 262 -13.05 -20.99 11.04
C TRP A 262 -13.38 -21.91 9.86
N ASN A 263 -12.74 -23.07 9.76
CA ASN A 263 -12.77 -23.94 8.58
C ASN A 263 -12.49 -23.13 7.30
N SER A 264 -11.53 -22.23 7.37
CA SER A 264 -11.11 -21.33 6.29
C SER A 264 -9.61 -21.09 6.37
N LYS A 265 -8.94 -20.96 5.23
CA LYS A 265 -7.57 -20.48 5.21
C LYS A 265 -7.48 -18.95 5.19
N ASP A 266 -8.58 -18.22 4.99
CA ASP A 266 -8.60 -16.76 4.96
C ASP A 266 -8.49 -16.20 6.39
N THR A 267 -7.24 -16.10 6.87
CA THR A 267 -6.89 -15.54 8.18
C THR A 267 -5.61 -14.72 8.02
N ARG A 268 -5.73 -13.40 7.82
CA ARG A 268 -4.61 -12.54 7.44
C ARG A 268 -4.73 -11.10 7.90
N ASP A 269 -3.64 -10.35 7.71
CA ASP A 269 -3.52 -8.90 7.86
C ASP A 269 -3.74 -8.42 9.31
N PRO A 270 -2.95 -8.91 10.30
CA PRO A 270 -3.11 -8.52 11.69
C PRO A 270 -2.75 -7.04 11.90
N LYS A 271 -3.70 -6.25 12.44
CA LYS A 271 -3.44 -4.92 13.00
C LYS A 271 -3.35 -5.00 14.51
N VAL A 272 -2.21 -4.63 15.07
CA VAL A 272 -1.95 -4.69 16.50
C VAL A 272 -1.71 -3.29 17.07
N PHE A 273 -2.25 -3.04 18.27
CA PHE A 273 -2.01 -1.82 19.03
C PHE A 273 -2.16 -2.06 20.53
N TRP A 274 -1.58 -1.17 21.35
CA TRP A 274 -1.74 -1.20 22.79
C TRP A 274 -3.01 -0.45 23.19
N HIS A 275 -3.95 -1.13 23.86
CA HIS A 275 -5.17 -0.54 24.39
C HIS A 275 -4.96 -0.14 25.85
N LYS A 276 -4.64 1.15 26.07
CA LYS A 276 -4.29 1.69 27.41
C LYS A 276 -5.35 1.38 28.48
N PRO A 277 -6.69 1.55 28.24
CA PRO A 277 -7.69 1.30 29.29
C PRO A 277 -7.75 -0.14 29.79
N SER A 278 -7.51 -1.13 28.95
CA SER A 278 -7.51 -2.55 29.34
C SER A 278 -6.12 -3.06 29.75
N GLY A 279 -5.03 -2.32 29.45
CA GLY A 279 -3.67 -2.77 29.69
C GLY A 279 -3.31 -4.02 28.88
N LYS A 280 -3.82 -4.12 27.63
CA LYS A 280 -3.63 -5.29 26.76
C LYS A 280 -3.20 -4.86 25.36
N TRP A 281 -2.46 -5.75 24.70
CA TRP A 281 -2.34 -5.72 23.26
C TRP A 281 -3.65 -6.20 22.63
N VAL A 282 -4.12 -5.47 21.64
CA VAL A 282 -5.29 -5.82 20.84
C VAL A 282 -4.83 -6.13 19.42
N MET A 283 -5.30 -7.24 18.87
CA MET A 283 -5.14 -7.57 17.46
C MET A 283 -6.52 -7.58 16.80
N VAL A 284 -6.65 -6.88 15.68
CA VAL A 284 -7.76 -7.04 14.75
C VAL A 284 -7.25 -7.84 13.56
N LEU A 285 -7.89 -8.95 13.26
CA LEU A 285 -7.45 -9.91 12.24
C LEU A 285 -8.59 -10.20 11.27
N ASN A 286 -8.33 -10.11 9.98
CA ASN A 286 -9.31 -10.59 8.98
C ASN A 286 -9.40 -12.11 9.04
N GLU A 287 -10.58 -12.63 9.31
CA GLU A 287 -10.84 -14.06 9.39
C GLU A 287 -12.19 -14.39 8.74
N ARG A 288 -12.17 -15.31 7.78
CA ARG A 288 -13.34 -15.83 7.11
C ARG A 288 -14.20 -14.75 6.42
N ASP A 289 -15.18 -14.17 7.13
CA ASP A 289 -16.21 -13.25 6.61
C ASP A 289 -16.24 -11.89 7.34
N GLY A 290 -15.15 -11.59 8.07
CA GLY A 290 -15.08 -10.35 8.81
C GLY A 290 -13.79 -10.16 9.60
N HIS A 291 -13.86 -9.36 10.67
CA HIS A 291 -12.73 -9.06 11.52
C HIS A 291 -12.92 -9.65 12.91
N SER A 292 -11.93 -10.38 13.37
CA SER A 292 -11.85 -10.91 14.74
C SER A 292 -10.97 -10.05 15.60
N ILE A 293 -11.33 -9.94 16.88
CA ILE A 293 -10.56 -9.23 17.91
C ILE A 293 -9.96 -10.24 18.86
N TYR A 294 -8.68 -10.09 19.11
CA TYR A 294 -7.90 -10.87 20.06
C TYR A 294 -7.18 -9.97 21.04
N ASN A 295 -6.95 -10.47 22.26
CA ASN A 295 -6.17 -9.80 23.30
C ASN A 295 -4.95 -10.62 23.70
N SER A 296 -3.88 -9.93 24.08
CA SER A 296 -2.64 -10.54 24.58
C SER A 296 -1.99 -9.69 25.66
N ASP A 297 -1.33 -10.36 26.62
CA ASP A 297 -0.45 -9.71 27.60
C ASP A 297 0.98 -9.54 27.09
N ASN A 298 1.38 -10.28 26.05
CA ASN A 298 2.80 -10.48 25.72
C ASN A 298 3.10 -10.60 24.22
N LEU A 299 2.14 -10.26 23.33
CA LEU A 299 2.24 -10.37 21.86
C LEU A 299 2.40 -11.81 21.33
N LYS A 300 2.52 -12.81 22.17
CA LYS A 300 2.77 -14.20 21.79
C LYS A 300 1.56 -15.10 22.01
N ASP A 301 0.87 -14.89 23.11
CA ASP A 301 -0.29 -15.70 23.51
C ASP A 301 -1.56 -14.86 23.32
N TRP A 302 -2.45 -15.28 22.43
CA TRP A 302 -3.62 -14.52 22.01
C TRP A 302 -4.92 -15.20 22.38
N THR A 303 -5.82 -14.45 22.98
CA THR A 303 -7.17 -14.90 23.36
C THR A 303 -8.19 -14.24 22.43
N PHE A 304 -9.03 -15.05 21.79
CA PHE A 304 -10.15 -14.57 20.98
C PHE A 304 -11.21 -13.92 21.87
N GLU A 305 -11.68 -12.74 21.47
CA GLU A 305 -12.69 -11.97 22.21
C GLU A 305 -14.01 -11.82 21.44
N SER A 306 -13.97 -11.40 20.18
CA SER A 306 -15.17 -11.15 19.38
C SER A 306 -14.91 -11.20 17.88
N HIS A 307 -16.00 -11.22 17.09
CA HIS A 307 -15.97 -11.18 15.63
C HIS A 307 -17.06 -10.24 15.12
N ILE A 308 -16.76 -9.48 14.08
CA ILE A 308 -17.70 -8.60 13.38
C ILE A 308 -17.61 -8.83 11.88
N THR A 309 -18.76 -9.00 11.22
CA THR A 309 -18.85 -9.18 9.77
C THR A 309 -18.99 -7.84 9.03
N GLY A 310 -18.84 -7.89 7.70
CA GLY A 310 -19.08 -6.72 6.84
C GLY A 310 -17.83 -5.97 6.41
N PHE A 311 -16.65 -6.41 6.83
CA PHE A 311 -15.35 -5.94 6.35
C PHE A 311 -14.54 -7.09 5.77
N TRP A 312 -13.54 -6.77 4.99
CA TRP A 312 -12.66 -7.72 4.34
C TRP A 312 -11.24 -7.18 4.26
N GLU A 313 -10.24 -7.99 4.58
CA GLU A 313 -8.79 -7.70 4.54
C GLU A 313 -8.37 -6.40 5.27
N CYS A 314 -7.10 -6.30 5.60
CA CYS A 314 -6.40 -5.10 6.09
C CYS A 314 -7.19 -4.31 7.13
N PRO A 315 -7.54 -4.93 8.27
CA PRO A 315 -8.33 -4.28 9.30
C PRO A 315 -7.59 -3.11 9.94
N GLU A 316 -8.34 -2.06 10.26
CA GLU A 316 -7.91 -0.93 11.09
C GLU A 316 -8.93 -0.67 12.19
N LEU A 317 -8.43 -0.39 13.38
CA LEU A 317 -9.25 0.00 14.53
C LEU A 317 -8.48 1.03 15.37
N PHE A 318 -9.02 2.24 15.50
CA PHE A 318 -8.38 3.32 16.24
C PHE A 318 -9.39 4.32 16.75
N GLU A 319 -9.00 5.08 17.77
CA GLU A 319 -9.80 6.14 18.37
C GLU A 319 -9.40 7.51 17.81
N LEU A 320 -10.39 8.38 17.59
CA LEU A 320 -10.20 9.77 17.20
C LEU A 320 -11.11 10.71 17.98
N PRO A 321 -10.62 11.93 18.33
CA PRO A 321 -11.45 12.98 18.85
C PRO A 321 -12.39 13.53 17.78
N VAL A 322 -13.63 13.82 18.15
CA VAL A 322 -14.60 14.53 17.31
C VAL A 322 -14.36 16.03 17.44
N ASP A 323 -14.19 16.72 16.30
CA ASP A 323 -13.91 18.17 16.25
C ASP A 323 -12.68 18.58 17.09
N GLY A 324 -11.70 17.68 17.24
CA GLY A 324 -10.51 17.89 18.07
C GLY A 324 -10.76 17.82 19.58
N ASN A 325 -11.98 17.55 20.03
CA ASN A 325 -12.33 17.46 21.45
C ASN A 325 -11.93 16.09 22.03
N LYS A 326 -10.86 16.06 22.83
CA LYS A 326 -10.33 14.84 23.46
C LYS A 326 -11.28 14.17 24.45
N ASP A 327 -12.29 14.89 24.96
CA ASP A 327 -13.30 14.35 25.86
C ASP A 327 -14.50 13.74 25.11
N ASN A 328 -14.58 13.93 23.79
CA ASN A 328 -15.59 13.35 22.92
C ASN A 328 -14.90 12.57 21.79
N THR A 329 -14.75 11.27 21.96
CA THR A 329 -14.06 10.41 21.02
C THR A 329 -14.98 9.36 20.41
N LYS A 330 -14.62 8.86 19.23
CA LYS A 330 -15.23 7.69 18.60
C LYS A 330 -14.15 6.76 18.08
N TRP A 331 -14.45 5.48 18.13
CA TRP A 331 -13.65 4.47 17.47
C TRP A 331 -14.06 4.33 16.01
N VAL A 332 -13.06 4.22 15.16
CA VAL A 332 -13.19 4.01 13.71
C VAL A 332 -12.74 2.59 13.40
N MET A 333 -13.57 1.84 12.68
CA MET A 333 -13.21 0.53 12.13
C MET A 333 -13.37 0.56 10.62
N TYR A 334 -12.37 0.08 9.89
CA TYR A 334 -12.43 -0.14 8.45
C TYR A 334 -11.64 -1.38 8.00
N GLY A 335 -11.81 -1.80 6.74
CA GLY A 335 -11.03 -2.85 6.07
C GLY A 335 -10.33 -2.31 4.84
N ALA A 336 -9.92 -3.18 3.93
CA ALA A 336 -9.12 -2.82 2.76
C ALA A 336 -9.78 -1.81 1.81
N SER A 337 -11.11 -1.79 1.73
CA SER A 337 -11.87 -0.84 0.91
C SER A 337 -12.08 0.49 1.67
N GLY A 338 -12.28 1.59 0.97
CA GLY A 338 -12.46 2.92 1.55
C GLY A 338 -13.80 3.14 2.28
N THR A 339 -14.31 2.14 3.01
CA THR A 339 -15.54 2.22 3.81
C THR A 339 -15.25 2.01 5.30
N TYR A 340 -16.00 2.70 6.17
CA TYR A 340 -15.79 2.65 7.62
C TYR A 340 -17.09 2.64 8.41
N MET A 341 -16.99 2.23 9.67
CA MET A 341 -18.00 2.39 10.70
C MET A 341 -17.44 3.18 11.88
N LEU A 342 -18.32 3.92 12.55
CA LEU A 342 -18.04 4.57 13.83
C LEU A 342 -18.74 3.82 14.95
N GLY A 343 -18.13 3.79 16.14
CA GLY A 343 -18.70 3.11 17.28
C GLY A 343 -17.90 3.29 18.58
N ALA A 344 -18.15 2.40 19.51
CA ALA A 344 -17.42 2.27 20.77
C ALA A 344 -16.60 0.97 20.77
N PHE A 345 -15.48 1.00 21.49
CA PHE A 345 -14.63 -0.18 21.70
C PHE A 345 -14.22 -0.27 23.18
N ASP A 346 -14.44 -1.44 23.78
CA ASP A 346 -14.20 -1.68 25.22
C ASP A 346 -12.91 -2.45 25.50
N GLY A 347 -12.08 -2.67 24.48
CA GLY A 347 -10.88 -3.50 24.54
C GLY A 347 -11.10 -4.95 24.09
N LYS A 348 -12.36 -5.37 23.89
CA LYS A 348 -12.75 -6.74 23.50
C LYS A 348 -13.71 -6.77 22.33
N LYS A 349 -14.59 -5.80 22.26
CA LYS A 349 -15.65 -5.77 21.25
C LYS A 349 -15.83 -4.36 20.69
N PHE A 350 -15.87 -4.26 19.37
CA PHE A 350 -16.33 -3.07 18.68
C PHE A 350 -17.86 -3.13 18.55
N THR A 351 -18.54 -2.08 19.00
CA THR A 351 -19.99 -1.93 18.89
C THR A 351 -20.30 -0.81 17.91
N PRO A 352 -20.76 -1.11 16.68
CA PRO A 352 -21.10 -0.09 15.71
C PRO A 352 -22.24 0.80 16.19
N GLU A 353 -22.11 2.11 16.00
CA GLU A 353 -23.14 3.12 16.26
C GLU A 353 -23.66 3.74 14.96
N SER A 354 -22.79 3.88 13.95
CA SER A 354 -23.17 4.43 12.65
C SER A 354 -22.26 3.96 11.53
N GLY A 355 -22.75 4.05 10.30
CA GLY A 355 -22.08 3.62 9.06
C GLY A 355 -22.85 2.47 8.43
N LYS A 356 -22.43 1.88 7.36
CA LYS A 356 -21.12 1.93 6.70
C LYS A 356 -21.06 3.13 5.73
N TYR A 357 -20.08 3.99 5.88
CA TYR A 357 -19.88 5.16 5.03
C TYR A 357 -18.65 5.00 4.15
N TYR A 358 -18.60 5.73 3.02
CA TYR A 358 -17.39 5.91 2.23
C TYR A 358 -16.62 7.14 2.73
N TYR A 359 -15.28 7.05 2.83
CA TYR A 359 -14.41 8.22 2.97
C TYR A 359 -13.47 8.33 1.75
N SER A 360 -13.21 7.23 1.05
CA SER A 360 -12.35 7.20 -0.12
C SER A 360 -12.78 6.12 -1.11
N THR A 361 -12.50 6.32 -2.38
CA THR A 361 -12.77 5.32 -3.46
C THR A 361 -11.68 5.35 -4.53
N GLY A 362 -11.85 4.56 -5.59
CA GLY A 362 -10.95 4.52 -6.74
C GLY A 362 -9.81 3.53 -6.58
N SER A 363 -8.59 3.99 -6.79
CA SER A 363 -7.41 3.11 -6.80
C SER A 363 -6.89 2.75 -5.40
N ILE A 364 -7.32 3.43 -4.35
CA ILE A 364 -6.91 3.14 -2.98
C ILE A 364 -7.34 1.75 -2.54
N TYR A 365 -6.44 1.03 -1.86
CA TYR A 365 -6.70 -0.25 -1.22
C TYR A 365 -5.77 -0.47 -0.03
N ALA A 366 -6.14 -1.36 0.90
CA ALA A 366 -5.30 -1.81 2.01
C ALA A 366 -4.64 -0.68 2.83
N ALA A 367 -5.34 0.46 2.98
CA ALA A 367 -4.79 1.60 3.70
C ALA A 367 -4.52 1.27 5.17
N GLN A 368 -3.33 1.63 5.67
CA GLN A 368 -2.92 1.42 7.06
C GLN A 368 -2.59 2.75 7.73
N THR A 369 -2.81 2.85 9.05
CA THR A 369 -2.43 4.02 9.83
C THR A 369 -1.14 3.80 10.59
N PHE A 370 -0.33 4.87 10.75
CA PHE A 370 0.87 4.83 11.58
C PHE A 370 0.53 4.62 13.05
N THR A 371 1.25 3.72 13.69
CA THR A 371 1.26 3.57 15.15
C THR A 371 2.38 4.42 15.76
N ASN A 372 2.26 4.70 17.06
CA ASN A 372 3.33 5.30 17.85
C ASN A 372 3.74 6.73 17.41
N ILE A 373 2.89 7.46 16.67
CA ILE A 373 3.13 8.90 16.42
C ILE A 373 3.15 9.62 17.79
N PRO A 374 4.12 10.51 18.04
CA PRO A 374 4.23 11.22 19.31
C PRO A 374 2.96 11.99 19.66
N GLU A 375 2.59 12.02 20.94
CA GLU A 375 1.41 12.78 21.43
C GLU A 375 1.52 14.29 21.14
N SER A 376 2.74 14.81 20.98
CA SER A 376 3.00 16.21 20.58
C SER A 376 2.60 16.51 19.14
N ASP A 377 2.64 15.53 18.24
CA ASP A 377 2.07 15.62 16.88
C ASP A 377 0.57 15.30 16.93
N GLY A 378 0.21 14.14 17.49
CA GLY A 378 -1.17 13.73 17.75
C GLY A 378 -2.00 13.40 16.53
N ARG A 379 -1.46 13.52 15.30
CA ARG A 379 -2.17 13.21 14.06
C ARG A 379 -2.38 11.70 13.89
N ARG A 380 -3.44 11.33 13.21
CA ARG A 380 -3.65 9.99 12.68
C ARG A 380 -3.33 10.00 11.20
N ILE A 381 -2.15 9.51 10.84
CA ILE A 381 -1.66 9.53 9.46
C ILE A 381 -1.85 8.15 8.84
N GLN A 382 -2.34 8.13 7.60
CA GLN A 382 -2.64 6.95 6.81
C GLN A 382 -1.84 6.96 5.51
N ILE A 383 -1.43 5.76 5.05
CA ILE A 383 -0.96 5.53 3.67
C ILE A 383 -1.77 4.37 3.09
N GLY A 384 -2.20 4.48 1.84
CA GLY A 384 -2.87 3.43 1.09
C GLY A 384 -2.03 2.92 -0.07
N TRP A 385 -2.23 1.67 -0.48
CA TRP A 385 -1.74 1.19 -1.76
C TRP A 385 -2.53 1.82 -2.91
N GLY A 386 -1.83 2.46 -3.85
CA GLY A 386 -2.38 2.91 -5.12
C GLY A 386 -2.33 1.80 -6.15
N ARG A 387 -3.49 1.20 -6.47
CA ARG A 387 -3.63 0.19 -7.53
C ARG A 387 -3.47 0.82 -8.91
N ILE A 388 -2.29 1.38 -9.16
CA ILE A 388 -1.92 2.10 -10.37
C ILE A 388 -0.78 1.37 -11.05
N SER A 389 -0.95 1.10 -12.34
CA SER A 389 0.03 0.35 -13.13
C SER A 389 1.10 1.25 -13.72
N HIS A 390 2.33 0.70 -13.85
CA HIS A 390 3.47 1.40 -14.46
C HIS A 390 4.03 0.58 -15.65
N PRO A 391 3.30 0.52 -16.79
CA PRO A 391 3.72 -0.26 -17.95
C PRO A 391 5.09 0.16 -18.46
N GLY A 392 5.94 -0.84 -18.79
CA GLY A 392 7.29 -0.59 -19.32
C GLY A 392 8.34 -0.17 -18.27
N MET A 393 7.93 0.06 -17.02
CA MET A 393 8.87 0.39 -15.94
C MET A 393 9.43 -0.86 -15.26
N PRO A 394 10.62 -0.79 -14.64
CA PRO A 394 11.20 -1.91 -13.90
C PRO A 394 10.61 -2.08 -12.49
N PHE A 395 9.54 -1.36 -12.19
CA PHE A 395 8.76 -1.42 -10.96
C PHE A 395 7.27 -1.36 -11.28
N ASN A 396 6.42 -1.75 -10.33
CA ASN A 396 4.97 -1.63 -10.44
C ASN A 396 4.33 -1.50 -9.06
N GLY A 397 3.20 -0.79 -8.99
CA GLY A 397 2.57 -0.38 -7.73
C GLY A 397 3.22 0.89 -7.15
N MET A 398 2.48 1.59 -6.30
CA MET A 398 2.91 2.80 -5.61
C MET A 398 2.14 2.98 -4.30
N MET A 399 2.68 3.76 -3.36
CA MET A 399 1.92 4.27 -2.23
C MET A 399 1.22 5.57 -2.63
N LEU A 400 -0.04 5.74 -2.23
CA LEU A 400 -0.73 7.03 -2.35
C LEU A 400 -0.11 8.04 -1.39
N PHE A 401 -0.41 9.31 -1.61
CA PHE A 401 0.13 10.36 -0.77
C PHE A 401 -0.39 10.20 0.68
N PRO A 402 0.46 10.40 1.71
CA PRO A 402 0.02 10.27 3.09
C PRO A 402 -1.12 11.25 3.42
N THR A 403 -2.13 10.78 4.14
CA THR A 403 -3.27 11.60 4.55
C THR A 403 -3.43 11.64 6.06
N GLU A 404 -3.90 12.77 6.57
CA GLU A 404 -4.35 12.93 7.95
C GLU A 404 -5.83 12.61 8.05
N LEU A 405 -6.18 11.75 9.01
CA LEU A 405 -7.55 11.38 9.33
C LEU A 405 -8.08 12.19 10.52
N SER A 406 -9.31 12.69 10.44
CA SER A 406 -9.99 13.37 11.51
C SER A 406 -11.49 13.07 11.54
N LEU A 407 -12.14 13.20 12.71
CA LEU A 407 -13.59 13.14 12.82
C LEU A 407 -14.16 14.54 12.99
N ARG A 408 -15.19 14.86 12.19
CA ARG A 408 -15.88 16.15 12.27
C ARG A 408 -17.39 15.95 12.33
N THR A 409 -18.04 16.82 13.07
CA THR A 409 -19.50 16.94 13.06
C THR A 409 -19.94 17.61 11.77
N THR A 410 -20.83 16.97 11.05
CA THR A 410 -21.43 17.48 9.81
C THR A 410 -22.95 17.55 9.97
N LYS A 411 -23.66 18.17 9.01
CA LYS A 411 -25.13 18.17 8.98
C LYS A 411 -25.75 16.77 8.98
N ASP A 412 -25.01 15.78 8.47
CA ASP A 412 -25.45 14.37 8.37
C ASP A 412 -24.89 13.50 9.53
N GLY A 413 -24.35 14.12 10.59
CA GLY A 413 -23.73 13.47 11.74
C GLY A 413 -22.20 13.43 11.64
N ILE A 414 -21.55 12.67 12.52
CA ILE A 414 -20.08 12.57 12.56
C ILE A 414 -19.58 11.82 11.34
N ARG A 415 -18.54 12.37 10.68
CA ARG A 415 -17.89 11.76 9.50
C ARG A 415 -16.38 11.74 9.64
N LEU A 416 -15.75 10.75 8.97
CA LEU A 416 -14.30 10.65 8.82
C LEU A 416 -13.85 11.49 7.62
N PHE A 417 -12.90 12.37 7.87
CA PHE A 417 -12.23 13.19 6.86
C PHE A 417 -10.82 12.65 6.62
N SER A 418 -10.37 12.72 5.36
CA SER A 418 -9.03 12.30 4.94
C SER A 418 -8.46 13.36 4.00
N LYS A 419 -7.47 14.11 4.45
CA LYS A 419 -6.82 15.17 3.66
C LYS A 419 -5.31 14.92 3.53
N PRO A 420 -4.66 15.38 2.45
CA PRO A 420 -3.19 15.30 2.34
C PRO A 420 -2.52 15.96 3.54
N ILE A 421 -1.43 15.35 4.02
CA ILE A 421 -0.64 15.95 5.09
C ILE A 421 -0.02 17.28 4.63
N GLU A 422 0.20 18.21 5.57
CA GLU A 422 0.71 19.56 5.27
C GLU A 422 2.15 19.59 4.75
N GLU A 423 2.90 18.51 4.99
CA GLU A 423 4.28 18.37 4.50
C GLU A 423 4.38 18.45 2.97
N LEU A 424 3.29 18.17 2.24
CA LEU A 424 3.21 18.36 0.78
C LEU A 424 3.53 19.81 0.39
N ASP A 425 3.12 20.77 1.20
CA ASP A 425 3.32 22.20 0.93
C ASP A 425 4.82 22.56 0.85
N ARG A 426 5.71 21.78 1.50
CA ARG A 426 7.17 21.97 1.45
C ARG A 426 7.78 21.66 0.08
N LEU A 427 7.11 20.80 -0.71
CA LEU A 427 7.54 20.49 -2.08
C LEU A 427 7.06 21.52 -3.09
N GLN A 428 6.12 22.39 -2.72
CA GLN A 428 5.33 23.18 -3.65
C GLN A 428 5.91 24.58 -3.87
N THR A 429 5.72 25.04 -5.11
CA THR A 429 5.95 26.42 -5.52
C THR A 429 4.66 26.95 -6.12
N SER A 430 4.17 28.09 -5.62
CA SER A 430 2.97 28.72 -6.17
C SER A 430 3.21 29.15 -7.61
N ALA A 431 2.34 28.69 -8.51
CA ALA A 431 2.35 29.04 -9.92
C ALA A 431 1.26 30.08 -10.24
N GLY A 432 0.27 30.27 -9.36
CA GLY A 432 -0.72 31.32 -9.48
C GLY A 432 -1.88 31.15 -8.52
N LYS A 433 -2.56 32.28 -8.27
CA LYS A 433 -3.78 32.35 -7.45
C LYS A 433 -4.74 33.35 -8.08
N TRP A 434 -5.96 32.92 -8.31
CA TRP A 434 -6.99 33.70 -8.98
C TRP A 434 -8.33 33.56 -8.27
N ARG A 435 -9.19 34.56 -8.49
CA ARG A 435 -10.53 34.61 -7.89
C ARG A 435 -11.57 35.09 -8.91
N ALA A 436 -12.81 34.68 -8.71
CA ALA A 436 -13.97 35.11 -9.49
C ALA A 436 -13.77 34.93 -11.01
N LEU A 437 -13.38 33.70 -11.41
CA LEU A 437 -13.18 33.35 -12.81
C LEU A 437 -14.43 32.71 -13.40
N THR A 438 -14.66 32.96 -14.70
CA THR A 438 -15.52 32.09 -15.50
C THR A 438 -14.80 30.76 -15.76
N ALA A 439 -15.54 29.69 -16.08
CA ALA A 439 -14.98 28.41 -16.46
C ALA A 439 -13.98 28.55 -17.63
N ASP A 440 -14.33 29.27 -18.70
CA ASP A 440 -13.48 29.50 -19.88
C ASP A 440 -12.15 30.18 -19.49
N LYS A 441 -12.19 31.13 -18.54
CA LYS A 441 -10.98 31.83 -18.12
C LYS A 441 -10.10 30.95 -17.25
N ALA A 442 -10.69 30.10 -16.43
CA ALA A 442 -9.95 29.09 -15.66
C ALA A 442 -9.30 28.06 -16.59
N ASP A 443 -9.99 27.58 -17.61
CA ASP A 443 -9.46 26.69 -18.66
C ASP A 443 -8.26 27.33 -19.37
N GLU A 444 -8.39 28.60 -19.77
CA GLU A 444 -7.29 29.34 -20.41
C GLU A 444 -6.04 29.38 -19.52
N LEU A 445 -6.22 29.67 -18.22
CA LEU A 445 -5.12 29.75 -17.25
C LEU A 445 -4.48 28.38 -16.99
N LEU A 446 -5.26 27.30 -16.92
CA LEU A 446 -4.76 25.95 -16.70
C LEU A 446 -4.10 25.33 -17.95
N ARG A 447 -4.39 25.83 -19.14
CA ARG A 447 -3.88 25.27 -20.42
C ARG A 447 -2.36 25.17 -20.46
N GLN A 448 -1.64 26.12 -19.86
CA GLN A 448 -0.17 26.11 -19.83
C GLN A 448 0.42 24.96 -18.98
N TYR A 449 -0.37 24.36 -18.07
CA TYR A 449 0.06 23.29 -17.18
C TYR A 449 -0.37 21.88 -17.64
N LYS A 450 -1.01 21.76 -18.81
CA LYS A 450 -1.54 20.47 -19.31
C LYS A 450 -0.49 19.36 -19.38
N ASP A 451 0.76 19.70 -19.67
CA ASP A 451 1.88 18.77 -19.80
C ASP A 451 2.76 18.69 -18.52
N ALA A 452 2.34 19.33 -17.44
CA ALA A 452 3.07 19.29 -16.18
C ALA A 452 3.14 17.85 -15.63
N SER A 453 4.33 17.43 -15.21
CA SER A 453 4.52 16.10 -14.60
C SER A 453 3.88 16.02 -13.22
N THR A 454 3.97 17.09 -12.44
CA THR A 454 3.34 17.24 -11.13
C THR A 454 2.58 18.56 -11.07
N LEU A 455 1.40 18.53 -10.47
CA LEU A 455 0.59 19.73 -10.29
C LEU A 455 -0.33 19.54 -9.08
N ARG A 456 -0.54 20.60 -8.31
CA ARG A 456 -1.65 20.66 -7.36
C ARG A 456 -2.57 21.80 -7.73
N ILE A 457 -3.86 21.53 -7.77
CA ILE A 457 -4.91 22.51 -8.04
C ILE A 457 -5.85 22.51 -6.86
N ARG A 458 -5.93 23.62 -6.15
CA ARG A 458 -6.97 23.88 -5.15
C ARG A 458 -7.99 24.80 -5.77
N THR A 459 -9.25 24.40 -5.78
CA THR A 459 -10.31 25.21 -6.39
C THR A 459 -11.59 25.17 -5.59
N THR A 460 -12.33 26.29 -5.58
CA THR A 460 -13.68 26.39 -5.04
C THR A 460 -14.61 26.71 -6.18
N LEU A 461 -15.57 25.83 -6.44
CA LEU A 461 -16.60 25.99 -7.44
C LEU A 461 -17.90 26.45 -6.78
N LYS A 462 -18.49 27.52 -7.28
CA LYS A 462 -19.84 27.94 -6.93
C LYS A 462 -20.83 27.42 -7.97
N LEU A 463 -21.83 26.71 -7.51
CA LEU A 463 -22.72 25.89 -8.33
C LEU A 463 -24.08 26.56 -8.58
N SER A 464 -24.17 27.89 -8.55
CA SER A 464 -25.43 28.64 -8.73
C SER A 464 -26.14 28.22 -10.01
N HIS A 465 -27.33 27.62 -9.87
CA HIS A 465 -28.17 27.16 -10.99
C HIS A 465 -27.54 26.10 -11.92
N ALA A 466 -26.40 25.49 -11.53
CA ALA A 466 -25.85 24.36 -12.25
C ALA A 466 -26.62 23.07 -11.93
N THR A 467 -26.76 22.18 -12.88
CA THR A 467 -27.24 20.81 -12.63
C THR A 467 -26.09 19.84 -12.41
N ASN A 468 -24.97 20.09 -13.09
CA ASN A 468 -23.73 19.35 -12.97
C ASN A 468 -22.56 20.33 -12.93
N ALA A 469 -21.53 19.98 -12.19
CA ALA A 469 -20.26 20.69 -12.19
C ALA A 469 -19.09 19.70 -12.20
N GLY A 470 -18.05 20.03 -12.93
CA GLY A 470 -16.93 19.13 -13.04
C GLY A 470 -15.64 19.77 -13.52
N LEU A 471 -14.58 18.99 -13.49
CA LEU A 471 -13.28 19.32 -14.06
C LEU A 471 -12.72 18.08 -14.75
N ASN A 472 -12.35 18.22 -16.00
CA ASN A 472 -11.71 17.19 -16.79
C ASN A 472 -10.25 17.55 -17.09
N LEU A 473 -9.43 16.51 -17.27
CA LEU A 473 -8.10 16.61 -17.87
C LEU A 473 -8.01 15.61 -19.02
N PHE A 474 -7.80 16.08 -20.25
CA PHE A 474 -7.76 15.25 -21.47
C PHE A 474 -9.00 14.34 -21.66
N GLY A 475 -10.18 14.80 -21.21
CA GLY A 475 -11.40 14.00 -21.20
C GLY A 475 -11.51 12.99 -20.05
N GLN A 476 -10.51 12.89 -19.18
CA GLN A 476 -10.59 12.14 -17.94
C GLN A 476 -11.24 13.00 -16.86
N SER A 477 -12.34 12.53 -16.27
CA SER A 477 -13.03 13.25 -15.20
C SER A 477 -12.18 13.26 -13.93
N LEU A 478 -11.82 14.45 -13.47
CA LEU A 478 -11.19 14.69 -12.16
C LEU A 478 -12.22 14.98 -11.09
N LEU A 479 -13.31 15.63 -11.46
CA LEU A 479 -14.47 15.94 -10.63
C LEU A 479 -15.70 15.85 -11.51
N ASP A 480 -16.73 15.14 -11.03
CA ASP A 480 -18.06 15.07 -11.65
C ASP A 480 -19.11 15.07 -10.52
N TYR A 481 -19.71 16.23 -10.28
CA TYR A 481 -20.77 16.40 -9.30
C TYR A 481 -22.12 16.57 -9.97
N ASP A 482 -22.99 15.59 -9.76
CA ASP A 482 -24.39 15.61 -10.18
C ASP A 482 -25.28 16.11 -9.03
N MET A 483 -25.74 17.34 -9.13
CA MET A 483 -26.60 17.97 -8.12
C MET A 483 -28.01 17.39 -8.06
N ASN A 484 -28.52 16.77 -9.15
CA ASN A 484 -29.85 16.19 -9.14
C ASN A 484 -29.94 14.95 -8.25
N TYR A 485 -28.82 14.23 -8.15
CA TYR A 485 -28.72 13.00 -7.36
C TYR A 485 -27.82 13.12 -6.15
N ASN A 486 -27.21 14.28 -5.91
CA ASN A 486 -26.20 14.52 -4.87
C ASN A 486 -25.11 13.44 -4.90
N ARG A 487 -24.40 13.35 -6.06
CA ARG A 487 -23.35 12.36 -6.25
C ARG A 487 -22.08 13.00 -6.80
N ILE A 488 -20.95 12.61 -6.23
CA ILE A 488 -19.63 12.85 -6.81
C ILE A 488 -19.09 11.52 -7.34
N ASN A 489 -18.78 11.46 -8.63
CA ASN A 489 -18.28 10.26 -9.28
C ASN A 489 -19.13 9.01 -9.00
N GLY A 490 -20.47 9.21 -8.92
CA GLY A 490 -21.44 8.14 -8.65
C GLY A 490 -21.63 7.79 -7.15
N VAL A 491 -20.84 8.34 -6.23
CA VAL A 491 -20.99 8.16 -4.79
C VAL A 491 -21.86 9.26 -4.21
N PHE A 492 -22.79 8.89 -3.32
CA PHE A 492 -23.65 9.88 -2.64
C PHE A 492 -22.79 10.86 -1.83
N TYR A 493 -22.92 12.12 -2.13
CA TYR A 493 -22.24 13.22 -1.47
C TYR A 493 -23.11 14.48 -1.52
N SER A 494 -23.23 15.18 -0.41
CA SER A 494 -23.95 16.45 -0.32
C SER A 494 -23.05 17.48 0.35
N PRO A 495 -22.81 18.64 -0.29
CA PRO A 495 -22.01 19.70 0.32
C PRO A 495 -22.53 20.08 1.71
N GLU A 496 -21.64 20.45 2.62
CA GLU A 496 -21.99 20.80 4.00
C GLU A 496 -22.89 22.03 4.05
N ASP A 497 -22.59 23.04 3.25
CA ASP A 497 -23.40 24.24 3.11
C ASP A 497 -24.19 24.25 1.81
N MET A 498 -25.43 23.76 1.87
CA MET A 498 -26.36 23.78 0.74
C MET A 498 -26.85 25.19 0.35
N THR A 499 -26.59 26.20 1.17
CA THR A 499 -27.02 27.59 0.88
C THR A 499 -25.99 28.32 0.04
N SER A 500 -24.70 28.11 0.28
CA SER A 500 -23.62 28.65 -0.53
C SER A 500 -23.47 27.93 -1.86
N MET A 501 -23.90 26.66 -1.92
CA MET A 501 -23.73 25.79 -3.09
C MET A 501 -22.29 25.78 -3.59
N GLU A 502 -21.35 25.67 -2.67
CA GLU A 502 -19.92 25.63 -2.96
C GLU A 502 -19.36 24.21 -2.74
N ILE A 503 -18.44 23.81 -3.64
CA ILE A 503 -17.63 22.60 -3.49
C ILE A 503 -16.17 23.02 -3.61
N THR A 504 -15.36 22.60 -2.66
CA THR A 504 -13.90 22.71 -2.77
C THR A 504 -13.29 21.40 -3.25
N ALA A 505 -12.26 21.49 -4.07
CA ALA A 505 -11.48 20.35 -4.51
C ALA A 505 -9.98 20.66 -4.39
N ASP A 506 -9.24 19.75 -3.77
CA ASP A 506 -7.78 19.73 -3.74
C ASP A 506 -7.32 18.55 -4.60
N ILE A 507 -6.72 18.83 -5.74
CA ILE A 507 -6.36 17.86 -6.78
C ILE A 507 -4.86 17.76 -6.88
N ILE A 508 -4.32 16.57 -6.66
CA ILE A 508 -2.90 16.27 -6.75
C ILE A 508 -2.67 15.39 -7.98
N LEU A 509 -1.88 15.90 -8.93
CA LEU A 509 -1.47 15.17 -10.11
C LEU A 509 0.01 14.80 -10.01
N ASP A 510 0.31 13.54 -10.28
CA ASP A 510 1.66 13.06 -10.52
C ASP A 510 1.75 12.46 -11.94
N LYS A 511 2.89 11.93 -12.32
CA LYS A 511 3.09 11.35 -13.67
C LYS A 511 2.08 10.26 -14.02
N THR A 512 1.68 9.45 -13.05
CA THR A 512 0.85 8.26 -13.25
C THR A 512 -0.43 8.23 -12.42
N SER A 513 -0.58 9.17 -11.48
CA SER A 513 -1.70 9.19 -10.53
C SER A 513 -2.39 10.54 -10.46
N ILE A 514 -3.64 10.50 -10.04
CA ILE A 514 -4.46 11.64 -9.67
C ILE A 514 -5.15 11.31 -8.37
N GLU A 515 -5.04 12.20 -7.39
CA GLU A 515 -5.78 12.13 -6.13
C GLU A 515 -6.62 13.39 -5.97
N VAL A 516 -7.87 13.23 -5.55
CA VAL A 516 -8.82 14.33 -5.41
C VAL A 516 -9.45 14.26 -4.02
N TYR A 517 -9.43 15.37 -3.32
CA TYR A 517 -9.98 15.55 -1.99
C TYR A 517 -11.03 16.65 -2.01
N ILE A 518 -12.25 16.30 -1.64
CA ILE A 518 -13.43 17.17 -1.71
C ILE A 518 -13.72 17.72 -0.32
N ASP A 519 -14.03 19.02 -0.21
CA ASP A 519 -14.44 19.73 0.99
C ASP A 519 -13.53 19.39 2.19
N ASP A 520 -12.22 19.68 2.02
CA ASP A 520 -11.17 19.44 3.01
C ASP A 520 -11.06 17.95 3.43
N GLY A 521 -11.37 17.03 2.51
CA GLY A 521 -11.25 15.59 2.72
C GLY A 521 -12.49 14.88 3.23
N ALA A 522 -13.66 15.51 3.19
CA ALA A 522 -14.93 14.87 3.51
C ALA A 522 -15.19 13.63 2.64
N TYR A 523 -14.68 13.66 1.42
CA TYR A 523 -14.62 12.53 0.50
C TYR A 523 -13.38 12.63 -0.37
N SER A 524 -12.75 11.50 -0.67
CA SER A 524 -11.59 11.46 -1.55
C SER A 524 -11.68 10.31 -2.56
N TYR A 525 -10.93 10.43 -3.64
CA TYR A 525 -10.75 9.34 -4.58
C TYR A 525 -9.42 9.46 -5.31
N SER A 526 -8.92 8.32 -5.79
CA SER A 526 -7.68 8.22 -6.53
C SER A 526 -7.88 7.47 -7.84
N MET A 527 -7.10 7.81 -8.86
CA MET A 527 -7.18 7.16 -10.16
C MET A 527 -5.84 7.17 -10.89
N GLU A 528 -5.70 6.29 -11.87
CA GLU A 528 -4.60 6.32 -12.82
C GLU A 528 -4.72 7.55 -13.73
N ARG A 529 -3.62 8.30 -13.87
CA ARG A 529 -3.52 9.38 -14.86
C ARG A 529 -3.27 8.79 -16.25
N ARG A 530 -4.08 9.16 -17.22
CA ARG A 530 -4.05 8.65 -18.60
C ARG A 530 -3.60 9.73 -19.59
N PRO A 531 -2.30 10.00 -19.73
CA PRO A 531 -1.80 11.07 -20.58
C PRO A 531 -1.94 10.75 -22.09
N ASP A 532 -2.24 9.50 -22.44
CA ASP A 532 -2.41 9.00 -23.80
C ASP A 532 -3.81 9.14 -24.38
N LEU A 533 -4.78 9.68 -23.62
CA LEU A 533 -6.12 9.92 -24.11
C LEU A 533 -6.10 10.87 -25.33
N LYS A 534 -6.88 10.54 -26.35
CA LYS A 534 -6.88 11.20 -27.66
C LYS A 534 -7.35 12.66 -27.61
N ASN A 535 -8.18 13.01 -26.62
CA ASN A 535 -8.59 14.38 -26.40
C ASN A 535 -7.50 15.13 -25.62
N ARG A 536 -6.76 16.00 -26.31
CA ARG A 536 -5.63 16.76 -25.73
C ARG A 536 -5.98 18.23 -25.48
N GLU A 537 -7.23 18.56 -25.23
CA GLU A 537 -7.64 19.94 -24.93
C GLU A 537 -7.08 20.47 -23.60
N GLY A 538 -6.58 19.57 -22.74
CA GLY A 538 -6.03 19.91 -21.43
C GLY A 538 -7.11 19.91 -20.35
N PHE A 539 -7.05 20.89 -19.47
CA PHE A 539 -8.05 21.07 -18.41
C PHE A 539 -9.32 21.71 -18.98
N HIS A 540 -10.47 21.24 -18.53
CA HIS A 540 -11.76 21.78 -18.93
C HIS A 540 -12.77 21.69 -17.80
N PHE A 541 -13.26 22.84 -17.32
CA PHE A 541 -14.36 22.92 -16.38
C PHE A 541 -15.68 22.65 -17.08
N LEU A 542 -16.50 21.78 -16.48
CA LEU A 542 -17.79 21.36 -17.01
C LEU A 542 -18.92 21.97 -16.17
N GLY A 543 -19.99 22.35 -16.81
CA GLY A 543 -21.23 22.78 -16.18
C GLY A 543 -21.68 24.17 -16.64
N ASN A 544 -23.01 24.33 -16.73
CA ASN A 544 -23.62 25.61 -17.08
C ASN A 544 -23.69 26.48 -15.81
N ASN A 545 -23.25 27.74 -15.92
CA ASN A 545 -23.34 28.74 -14.85
C ASN A 545 -22.54 28.37 -13.57
N ILE A 546 -21.40 27.71 -13.72
CA ILE A 546 -20.44 27.57 -12.63
C ILE A 546 -19.51 28.79 -12.59
N GLU A 547 -19.15 29.20 -11.38
CA GLU A 547 -18.13 30.21 -11.13
C GLU A 547 -16.98 29.54 -10.40
N VAL A 548 -15.76 29.75 -10.89
CA VAL A 548 -14.54 29.37 -10.17
C VAL A 548 -14.21 30.48 -9.20
N LYS A 549 -14.75 30.39 -7.97
CA LYS A 549 -14.63 31.40 -6.93
C LYS A 549 -13.19 31.65 -6.52
N GLU A 550 -12.42 30.58 -6.40
CA GLU A 550 -10.99 30.62 -6.11
C GLU A 550 -10.29 29.45 -6.81
N MET A 551 -9.09 29.72 -7.33
CA MET A 551 -8.22 28.71 -7.91
C MET A 551 -6.77 29.04 -7.58
N GLU A 552 -6.07 28.06 -6.99
CA GLU A 552 -4.64 28.10 -6.70
C GLU A 552 -3.97 26.95 -7.44
N VAL A 553 -2.83 27.23 -8.06
CA VAL A 553 -2.04 26.24 -8.79
C VAL A 553 -0.63 26.22 -8.23
N TYR A 554 -0.12 25.02 -8.00
CA TYR A 554 1.24 24.77 -7.50
C TYR A 554 1.92 23.72 -8.37
N THR A 555 3.21 23.94 -8.63
CA THR A 555 4.12 22.90 -9.14
C THR A 555 4.87 22.28 -7.98
N SER A 556 5.26 21.01 -8.07
CA SER A 556 5.98 20.33 -7.00
C SER A 556 7.38 19.89 -7.48
N ARG A 557 8.36 19.99 -6.59
CA ARG A 557 9.67 19.37 -6.78
C ARG A 557 9.55 17.85 -6.62
N SER A 558 10.52 17.13 -7.17
CA SER A 558 10.62 15.68 -7.00
C SER A 558 11.08 15.33 -5.57
N ILE A 559 10.53 14.25 -5.01
CA ILE A 559 11.02 13.66 -3.76
C ILE A 559 12.33 12.87 -3.93
N TRP A 560 12.77 12.72 -5.18
CA TRP A 560 13.99 11.98 -5.54
C TRP A 560 15.20 12.87 -5.77
N GLU A 561 15.06 14.20 -5.61
CA GLU A 561 16.13 15.19 -5.77
C GLU A 561 16.93 15.41 -4.50
#